data_c656848862d6203f042b9b937b7fa1fa
#
_entry.id   c656848862d6203f042b9b937b7fa1fa
#
_cell.length_a   1.000
_cell.length_b   1.000
_cell.length_c   1.000
_cell.angle_alpha   90.00
_cell.angle_beta   90.00
_cell.angle_gamma   90.00
#
_symmetry.space_group_name_H-M   'P 1'
#
loop_
_entity.id
_entity.type
_entity.pdbx_description
1 polymer ?
#
loop_
_entity_poly.entity_id
_entity_poly.type
_entity_poly.pdbx_seq_one_letter_code
_entity_poly.pdbx_strand_id
1 'polypeptide(L)'
;MEFSTAADELYGVVPEEFVAARARLAREAKADGDAALAKRIGGLRRPTLSAWAVNLLARSAADDLGRLLDVGARMREAWGSGGGLGDLEQQRARLVAALLRRAGGLAAEAGRPLRDQAVREVEDTLQAATVDEGVAAEVRDGRLPQPRSHTGFVPAGFALAPDAEPKPKAKPEPEPKPEKRAKPERPKVTRTSAARAKRAETLARKAAEAERALADRTERADAAKRAAEDASAEVGRLRHELERATAERDSAARRAERAEQARARAEEAARDARKAAGEARRAADRDAAR
;
A
#
# COMPACT_ATOMS: atom_id res chain seq x y z
N MET A 1 -23.03 22.23 9.57
CA MET A 1 -21.68 21.56 9.55
C MET A 1 -21.39 21.08 8.14
N GLU A 2 -20.09 21.15 7.66
CA GLU A 2 -19.74 20.61 6.34
C GLU A 2 -19.24 19.17 6.41
N PHE A 3 -19.42 18.41 5.31
CA PHE A 3 -19.02 16.99 5.24
C PHE A 3 -17.49 16.82 5.41
N SER A 4 -16.69 17.72 4.82
CA SER A 4 -15.23 17.67 4.96
C SER A 4 -14.80 17.81 6.41
N THR A 5 -15.36 18.74 7.15
CA THR A 5 -15.07 18.96 8.57
C THR A 5 -15.44 17.74 9.41
N ALA A 6 -16.64 17.16 9.17
CA ALA A 6 -17.06 15.95 9.86
C ALA A 6 -16.16 14.74 9.54
N ALA A 7 -15.74 14.60 8.29
CA ALA A 7 -14.82 13.52 7.88
C ALA A 7 -13.43 13.71 8.51
N ASP A 8 -12.92 14.95 8.55
CA ASP A 8 -11.61 15.24 9.19
C ASP A 8 -11.62 14.91 10.67
N GLU A 9 -12.68 15.27 11.38
CA GLU A 9 -12.85 14.90 12.78
C GLU A 9 -12.88 13.38 12.95
N LEU A 10 -13.67 12.66 12.14
CA LEU A 10 -13.83 11.22 12.24
C LEU A 10 -12.55 10.43 11.95
N TYR A 11 -11.79 10.81 10.93
CA TYR A 11 -10.55 10.11 10.60
C TYR A 11 -9.36 10.55 11.48
N GLY A 12 -9.57 11.52 12.37
CA GLY A 12 -8.61 11.94 13.39
C GLY A 12 -8.72 11.17 14.70
N VAL A 13 -9.91 10.64 15.06
CA VAL A 13 -10.10 9.89 16.32
C VAL A 13 -9.52 8.48 16.22
N VAL A 14 -9.22 7.87 17.37
CA VAL A 14 -8.79 6.47 17.41
C VAL A 14 -9.86 5.54 16.84
N PRO A 15 -9.47 4.44 16.15
CA PRO A 15 -10.43 3.59 15.44
C PRO A 15 -11.59 3.05 16.31
N GLU A 16 -11.36 2.86 17.61
CA GLU A 16 -12.38 2.38 18.55
C GLU A 16 -13.48 3.40 18.83
N GLU A 17 -13.15 4.68 18.82
CA GLU A 17 -14.08 5.78 19.05
C GLU A 17 -14.83 6.21 17.80
N PHE A 18 -14.34 5.78 16.62
CA PHE A 18 -14.88 6.17 15.32
C PHE A 18 -16.38 5.97 15.21
N VAL A 19 -16.90 4.81 15.64
CA VAL A 19 -18.34 4.48 15.51
C VAL A 19 -19.20 5.38 16.38
N ALA A 20 -18.76 5.66 17.61
CA ALA A 20 -19.45 6.56 18.53
C ALA A 20 -19.44 8.01 18.02
N ALA A 21 -18.28 8.49 17.55
CA ALA A 21 -18.12 9.82 16.96
C ALA A 21 -18.98 9.98 15.69
N ARG A 22 -18.97 8.98 14.80
CA ARG A 22 -19.81 8.97 13.59
C ARG A 22 -21.29 9.06 13.91
N ALA A 23 -21.75 8.27 14.90
CA ALA A 23 -23.15 8.32 15.32
C ALA A 23 -23.54 9.66 15.96
N ARG A 24 -22.62 10.31 16.68
CA ARG A 24 -22.81 11.66 17.22
C ARG A 24 -22.95 12.69 16.10
N LEU A 25 -21.97 12.78 15.21
CA LEU A 25 -21.96 13.75 14.09
C LEU A 25 -23.15 13.56 13.15
N ALA A 26 -23.56 12.32 12.87
CA ALA A 26 -24.73 12.07 12.05
C ALA A 26 -26.04 12.54 12.74
N ARG A 27 -26.13 12.44 14.06
CA ARG A 27 -27.29 12.97 14.83
C ARG A 27 -27.29 14.48 14.84
N GLU A 28 -26.14 15.12 15.02
CA GLU A 28 -25.97 16.58 14.97
C GLU A 28 -26.41 17.12 13.59
N ALA A 29 -25.92 16.54 12.50
CA ALA A 29 -26.31 16.94 11.14
C ALA A 29 -27.82 16.76 10.91
N LYS A 30 -28.43 15.70 11.46
CA LYS A 30 -29.88 15.49 11.39
C LYS A 30 -30.67 16.52 12.20
N ALA A 31 -30.16 16.88 13.37
CA ALA A 31 -30.78 17.92 14.22
C ALA A 31 -30.72 19.31 13.56
N ASP A 32 -29.65 19.60 12.81
CA ASP A 32 -29.47 20.81 12.00
C ASP A 32 -30.37 20.81 10.72
N GLY A 33 -31.16 19.77 10.50
CA GLY A 33 -32.07 19.63 9.35
C GLY A 33 -31.43 19.04 8.09
N ASP A 34 -30.13 18.69 8.11
CA ASP A 34 -29.44 18.12 6.95
C ASP A 34 -29.40 16.58 7.01
N ALA A 35 -30.49 15.96 6.60
CA ALA A 35 -30.62 14.50 6.52
C ALA A 35 -29.68 13.88 5.45
N ALA A 36 -29.32 14.63 4.39
CA ALA A 36 -28.42 14.17 3.34
C ALA A 36 -26.98 14.09 3.89
N LEU A 37 -26.53 15.09 4.62
CA LEU A 37 -25.25 15.10 5.32
C LEU A 37 -25.19 13.97 6.36
N ALA A 38 -26.23 13.81 7.18
CA ALA A 38 -26.32 12.75 8.17
C ALA A 38 -26.13 11.36 7.53
N LYS A 39 -26.75 11.11 6.38
CA LYS A 39 -26.60 9.86 5.62
C LYS A 39 -25.18 9.67 5.09
N ARG A 40 -24.56 10.71 4.56
CA ARG A 40 -23.17 10.68 4.06
C ARG A 40 -22.18 10.40 5.19
N ILE A 41 -22.32 11.04 6.35
CA ILE A 41 -21.51 10.81 7.54
C ILE A 41 -21.69 9.36 8.01
N GLY A 42 -22.95 8.88 8.10
CA GLY A 42 -23.26 7.50 8.49
C GLY A 42 -22.65 6.42 7.58
N GLY A 43 -22.39 6.75 6.30
CA GLY A 43 -21.77 5.88 5.32
C GLY A 43 -20.23 5.79 5.42
N LEU A 44 -19.57 6.63 6.22
CA LEU A 44 -18.11 6.59 6.38
C LEU A 44 -17.68 5.31 7.09
N ARG A 45 -16.63 4.67 6.56
CA ARG A 45 -16.09 3.41 7.10
C ARG A 45 -15.03 3.68 8.15
N ARG A 46 -15.06 2.88 9.23
CA ARG A 46 -14.02 2.92 10.27
C ARG A 46 -12.65 2.58 9.66
N PRO A 47 -11.61 3.36 9.91
CA PRO A 47 -10.27 3.04 9.42
C PRO A 47 -9.68 1.82 10.12
N THR A 48 -8.84 1.07 9.39
CA THR A 48 -7.92 0.11 10.00
C THR A 48 -6.86 0.85 10.81
N LEU A 49 -6.15 0.15 11.69
CA LEU A 49 -5.09 0.76 12.50
C LEU A 49 -3.96 1.37 11.62
N SER A 50 -3.58 0.69 10.56
CA SER A 50 -2.58 1.16 9.60
C SER A 50 -3.06 2.38 8.80
N ALA A 51 -4.28 2.36 8.28
CA ALA A 51 -4.86 3.51 7.58
C ALA A 51 -5.00 4.72 8.50
N TRP A 52 -5.42 4.52 9.75
CA TRP A 52 -5.48 5.58 10.74
C TRP A 52 -4.11 6.18 11.04
N ALA A 53 -3.05 5.37 11.15
CA ALA A 53 -1.69 5.86 11.34
C ALA A 53 -1.22 6.74 10.16
N VAL A 54 -1.57 6.38 8.91
CA VAL A 54 -1.32 7.24 7.74
C VAL A 54 -2.14 8.53 7.81
N ASN A 55 -3.41 8.45 8.22
CA ASN A 55 -4.26 9.63 8.42
C ASN A 55 -3.70 10.56 9.50
N LEU A 56 -3.07 10.04 10.56
CA LEU A 56 -2.36 10.84 11.56
C LEU A 56 -1.17 11.59 10.94
N LEU A 57 -0.41 10.96 10.04
CA LEU A 57 0.71 11.63 9.35
C LEU A 57 0.22 12.84 8.55
N ALA A 58 -0.89 12.71 7.83
CA ALA A 58 -1.47 13.82 7.07
C ALA A 58 -1.83 15.03 7.94
N ARG A 59 -2.12 14.81 9.23
CA ARG A 59 -2.48 15.88 10.19
C ARG A 59 -1.28 16.40 10.98
N SER A 60 -0.42 15.49 11.45
CA SER A 60 0.62 15.82 12.42
C SER A 60 2.02 15.93 11.81
N ALA A 61 2.19 15.55 10.54
CA ALA A 61 3.45 15.58 9.80
C ALA A 61 3.22 15.94 8.33
N ALA A 62 2.31 16.89 8.06
CA ALA A 62 1.88 17.27 6.72
C ALA A 62 3.05 17.70 5.83
N ASP A 63 4.02 18.45 6.36
CA ASP A 63 5.19 18.92 5.61
C ASP A 63 6.11 17.77 5.19
N ASP A 64 6.36 16.80 6.09
CA ASP A 64 7.19 15.63 5.78
C ASP A 64 6.49 14.72 4.78
N LEU A 65 5.19 14.54 4.94
CA LEU A 65 4.36 13.80 4.00
C LEU A 65 4.32 14.49 2.64
N GLY A 66 4.15 15.81 2.60
CA GLY A 66 4.22 16.61 1.38
C GLY A 66 5.52 16.40 0.62
N ARG A 67 6.66 16.45 1.32
CA ARG A 67 7.99 16.18 0.72
C ARG A 67 8.08 14.79 0.09
N LEU A 68 7.51 13.77 0.73
CA LEU A 68 7.47 12.42 0.15
C LEU A 68 6.64 12.38 -1.13
N LEU A 69 5.45 13.02 -1.13
CA LEU A 69 4.55 13.07 -2.29
C LEU A 69 5.18 13.85 -3.46
N ASP A 70 5.92 14.93 -3.17
CA ASP A 70 6.66 15.70 -4.17
C ASP A 70 7.80 14.90 -4.79
N VAL A 71 8.54 14.12 -3.99
CA VAL A 71 9.54 13.17 -4.51
C VAL A 71 8.85 12.14 -5.41
N GLY A 72 7.69 11.62 -5.03
CA GLY A 72 6.89 10.71 -5.86
C GLY A 72 6.49 11.34 -7.20
N ALA A 73 6.03 12.59 -7.21
CA ALA A 73 5.69 13.32 -8.43
C ALA A 73 6.90 13.46 -9.36
N ARG A 74 8.06 13.88 -8.83
CA ARG A 74 9.31 13.98 -9.59
C ARG A 74 9.78 12.63 -10.11
N MET A 75 9.59 11.55 -9.38
CA MET A 75 9.92 10.20 -9.87
C MET A 75 9.03 9.79 -11.05
N ARG A 76 7.72 10.06 -11.00
CA ARG A 76 6.81 9.79 -12.12
C ARG A 76 7.18 10.59 -13.38
N GLU A 77 7.55 11.87 -13.22
CA GLU A 77 8.06 12.73 -14.31
C GLU A 77 9.37 12.19 -14.89
N ALA A 78 10.32 11.80 -14.03
CA ALA A 78 11.61 11.26 -14.45
C ALA A 78 11.47 9.93 -15.19
N TRP A 79 10.51 9.08 -14.83
CA TRP A 79 10.20 7.83 -15.55
C TRP A 79 9.72 8.11 -16.99
N GLY A 80 8.92 9.14 -17.19
CA GLY A 80 8.47 9.56 -18.51
C GLY A 80 9.57 10.16 -19.39
N SER A 81 10.64 10.72 -18.79
CA SER A 81 11.73 11.44 -19.49
C SER A 81 13.05 10.68 -19.55
N GLY A 82 13.18 9.49 -18.96
CA GLY A 82 14.43 8.71 -18.93
C GLY A 82 15.52 9.29 -18.04
N GLY A 83 15.16 10.16 -17.08
CA GLY A 83 16.08 10.80 -16.15
C GLY A 83 16.63 9.88 -15.06
N GLY A 84 17.73 10.28 -14.41
CA GLY A 84 18.35 9.53 -13.30
C GLY A 84 17.47 9.48 -12.04
N LEU A 85 17.06 8.27 -11.66
CA LEU A 85 16.16 8.02 -10.52
C LEU A 85 16.90 7.83 -9.19
N GLY A 86 18.23 7.58 -9.22
CA GLY A 86 18.98 7.11 -8.05
C GLY A 86 18.90 8.05 -6.83
N ASP A 87 19.04 9.35 -7.02
CA ASP A 87 18.95 10.33 -5.93
C ASP A 87 17.50 10.43 -5.39
N LEU A 88 16.51 10.37 -6.27
CA LEU A 88 15.09 10.40 -5.89
C LEU A 88 14.69 9.15 -5.11
N GLU A 89 15.19 7.98 -5.50
CA GLU A 89 14.96 6.73 -4.77
C GLU A 89 15.58 6.77 -3.37
N GLN A 90 16.78 7.32 -3.25
CA GLN A 90 17.42 7.49 -1.95
C GLN A 90 16.66 8.48 -1.06
N GLN A 91 16.19 9.61 -1.64
CA GLN A 91 15.34 10.57 -0.92
C GLN A 91 14.03 9.93 -0.46
N ARG A 92 13.34 9.19 -1.35
CA ARG A 92 12.13 8.44 -1.03
C ARG A 92 12.36 7.50 0.15
N ALA A 93 13.40 6.66 0.09
CA ALA A 93 13.69 5.69 1.15
C ALA A 93 13.90 6.37 2.51
N ARG A 94 14.63 7.50 2.54
CA ARG A 94 14.86 8.26 3.77
C ARG A 94 13.57 8.85 4.34
N LEU A 95 12.71 9.42 3.47
CA LEU A 95 11.43 10.01 3.89
C LEU A 95 10.45 8.95 4.37
N VAL A 96 10.32 7.81 3.66
CA VAL A 96 9.49 6.69 4.09
C VAL A 96 9.93 6.20 5.47
N ALA A 97 11.22 5.97 5.69
CA ALA A 97 11.74 5.53 6.99
C ALA A 97 11.48 6.55 8.11
N ALA A 98 11.58 7.85 7.82
CA ALA A 98 11.28 8.91 8.79
C ALA A 98 9.80 8.95 9.15
N LEU A 99 8.91 8.88 8.13
CA LEU A 99 7.46 8.87 8.31
C LEU A 99 6.97 7.61 9.03
N LEU A 100 7.56 6.44 8.78
CA LEU A 100 7.26 5.21 9.52
C LEU A 100 7.56 5.36 11.02
N ARG A 101 8.72 5.91 11.37
CA ARG A 101 9.06 6.18 12.79
C ARG A 101 8.08 7.18 13.40
N ARG A 102 7.71 8.22 12.66
CA ARG A 102 6.75 9.23 13.12
C ARG A 102 5.35 8.64 13.32
N ALA A 103 4.87 7.82 12.37
CA ALA A 103 3.59 7.11 12.49
C ALA A 103 3.55 6.19 13.70
N GLY A 104 4.64 5.43 13.92
CA GLY A 104 4.79 4.58 15.11
C GLY A 104 4.75 5.35 16.41
N GLY A 105 5.44 6.50 16.48
CA GLY A 105 5.43 7.40 17.65
C GLY A 105 4.03 7.96 17.92
N LEU A 106 3.38 8.55 16.91
CA LEU A 106 2.02 9.09 17.03
C LEU A 106 1.00 8.04 17.47
N ALA A 107 1.08 6.83 16.91
CA ALA A 107 0.19 5.74 17.28
C ALA A 107 0.44 5.26 18.72
N ALA A 108 1.70 5.20 19.17
CA ALA A 108 2.06 4.84 20.53
C ALA A 108 1.62 5.92 21.56
N GLU A 109 1.80 7.21 21.24
CA GLU A 109 1.31 8.33 22.04
C GLU A 109 -0.21 8.29 22.23
N ALA A 110 -0.94 7.83 21.21
CA ALA A 110 -2.39 7.60 21.27
C ALA A 110 -2.78 6.27 21.95
N GLY A 111 -1.84 5.54 22.56
CA GLY A 111 -2.07 4.26 23.22
C GLY A 111 -2.32 3.08 22.27
N ARG A 112 -1.96 3.22 20.99
CA ARG A 112 -2.20 2.23 19.93
C ARG A 112 -0.91 1.89 19.15
N PRO A 113 0.07 1.26 19.78
CA PRO A 113 1.33 0.91 19.11
C PRO A 113 1.07 0.01 17.89
N LEU A 114 1.76 0.32 16.79
CA LEU A 114 1.68 -0.46 15.56
C LEU A 114 2.41 -1.79 15.74
N ARG A 115 1.75 -2.88 15.34
CA ARG A 115 2.39 -4.20 15.21
C ARG A 115 3.06 -4.32 13.83
N ASP A 116 3.94 -5.29 13.67
CA ASP A 116 4.75 -5.50 12.45
C ASP A 116 3.93 -5.50 11.15
N GLN A 117 2.75 -6.12 11.16
CA GLN A 117 1.87 -6.10 9.99
C GLN A 117 1.37 -4.69 9.68
N ALA A 118 0.92 -3.94 10.69
CA ALA A 118 0.45 -2.57 10.49
C ALA A 118 1.58 -1.64 10.04
N VAL A 119 2.82 -1.85 10.52
CA VAL A 119 4.00 -1.12 10.06
C VAL A 119 4.24 -1.36 8.58
N ARG A 120 4.20 -2.63 8.11
CA ARG A 120 4.32 -2.96 6.68
C ARG A 120 3.22 -2.33 5.84
N GLU A 121 1.97 -2.37 6.30
CA GLU A 121 0.83 -1.77 5.60
C GLU A 121 0.95 -0.24 5.49
N VAL A 122 1.50 0.43 6.51
CA VAL A 122 1.84 1.87 6.45
C VAL A 122 2.93 2.11 5.43
N GLU A 123 4.01 1.32 5.45
CA GLU A 123 5.11 1.41 4.50
C GLU A 123 4.62 1.22 3.06
N ASP A 124 3.85 0.16 2.79
CA ASP A 124 3.27 -0.12 1.47
C ASP A 124 2.40 1.04 0.99
N THR A 125 1.61 1.65 1.88
CA THR A 125 0.76 2.79 1.55
C THR A 125 1.57 4.04 1.19
N LEU A 126 2.64 4.33 1.94
CA LEU A 126 3.55 5.45 1.65
C LEU A 126 4.31 5.22 0.33
N GLN A 127 4.75 3.99 0.07
CA GLN A 127 5.40 3.63 -1.20
C GLN A 127 4.41 3.73 -2.36
N ALA A 128 3.18 3.21 -2.22
CA ALA A 128 2.14 3.32 -3.23
C ALA A 128 1.83 4.77 -3.58
N ALA A 129 1.79 5.68 -2.60
CA ALA A 129 1.57 7.10 -2.81
C ALA A 129 2.69 7.80 -3.63
N THR A 130 3.90 7.23 -3.67
CA THR A 130 4.98 7.78 -4.53
C THR A 130 4.84 7.36 -6.00
N VAL A 131 4.13 6.27 -6.27
CA VAL A 131 3.98 5.69 -7.61
C VAL A 131 2.65 6.09 -8.26
N ASP A 132 1.58 6.12 -7.48
CA ASP A 132 0.22 6.40 -7.94
C ASP A 132 -0.27 7.77 -7.44
N GLU A 133 -0.66 8.64 -8.38
CA GLU A 133 -1.14 10.00 -8.07
C GLU A 133 -2.47 9.99 -7.33
N GLY A 134 -3.37 9.05 -7.64
CA GLY A 134 -4.65 8.90 -6.96
C GLY A 134 -4.44 8.51 -5.49
N VAL A 135 -3.53 7.57 -5.23
CA VAL A 135 -3.14 7.20 -3.86
C VAL A 135 -2.47 8.37 -3.14
N ALA A 136 -1.63 9.14 -3.83
CA ALA A 136 -1.02 10.35 -3.27
C ALA A 136 -2.07 11.38 -2.80
N ALA A 137 -3.12 11.60 -3.60
CA ALA A 137 -4.22 12.47 -3.24
C ALA A 137 -5.00 11.95 -2.02
N GLU A 138 -5.36 10.65 -2.01
CA GLU A 138 -6.05 10.03 -0.87
C GLU A 138 -5.24 10.11 0.44
N VAL A 139 -3.91 9.88 0.36
CA VAL A 139 -3.00 9.97 1.50
C VAL A 139 -2.89 11.43 1.99
N ARG A 140 -2.82 12.39 1.07
CA ARG A 140 -2.81 13.83 1.41
C ARG A 140 -4.08 14.26 2.12
N ASP A 141 -5.24 13.75 1.68
CA ASP A 141 -6.54 14.04 2.31
C ASP A 141 -6.64 13.47 3.72
N GLY A 142 -5.87 12.45 4.06
CA GLY A 142 -5.85 11.88 5.41
C GLY A 142 -7.17 11.24 5.84
N ARG A 143 -7.91 10.64 4.89
CA ARG A 143 -9.24 10.03 5.12
C ARG A 143 -9.30 8.58 4.65
N LEU A 144 -8.17 7.87 4.70
CA LEU A 144 -8.09 6.48 4.28
C LEU A 144 -8.88 5.57 5.22
N PRO A 145 -9.82 4.76 4.71
CA PRO A 145 -10.47 3.71 5.49
C PRO A 145 -9.63 2.42 5.58
N GLN A 146 -8.77 2.18 4.58
CA GLN A 146 -7.93 0.97 4.47
C GLN A 146 -6.55 1.35 3.91
N PRO A 147 -5.49 0.56 4.22
CA PRO A 147 -4.18 0.76 3.63
C PRO A 147 -4.23 0.58 2.11
N ARG A 148 -3.30 1.21 1.41
CA ARG A 148 -3.11 1.06 -0.03
C ARG A 148 -1.82 0.29 -0.29
N SER A 149 -1.85 -0.62 -1.24
CA SER A 149 -0.64 -1.28 -1.72
C SER A 149 -0.56 -1.11 -3.23
N HIS A 150 0.64 -0.89 -3.73
CA HIS A 150 0.90 -0.90 -5.16
C HIS A 150 1.14 -2.36 -5.58
N THR A 151 0.07 -3.13 -5.71
CA THR A 151 0.12 -4.38 -6.46
C THR A 151 -0.02 -4.00 -7.92
N GLY A 152 1.07 -4.01 -8.66
CA GLY A 152 1.04 -3.85 -10.10
C GLY A 152 -0.05 -4.75 -10.67
N PHE A 153 -1.02 -4.12 -11.35
CA PHE A 153 -2.08 -4.77 -12.10
C PHE A 153 -3.06 -5.64 -11.30
N VAL A 154 -4.02 -5.02 -10.64
CA VAL A 154 -5.31 -5.67 -10.40
C VAL A 154 -6.22 -5.27 -11.57
N PRO A 155 -6.69 -6.21 -12.42
CA PRO A 155 -7.70 -5.90 -13.42
C PRO A 155 -8.93 -5.35 -12.71
N ALA A 156 -9.47 -4.23 -13.18
CA ALA A 156 -10.73 -3.67 -12.72
C ALA A 156 -11.82 -4.76 -12.87
N GLY A 157 -12.24 -5.36 -11.76
CA GLY A 157 -13.24 -6.45 -11.75
C GLY A 157 -13.41 -7.18 -10.42
N PHE A 158 -12.52 -7.02 -9.47
CA PHE A 158 -12.74 -7.57 -8.12
C PHE A 158 -13.32 -6.51 -7.19
N ALA A 159 -14.62 -6.26 -7.35
CA ALA A 159 -15.40 -5.71 -6.25
C ALA A 159 -15.41 -6.77 -5.13
N LEU A 160 -14.73 -6.50 -4.03
CA LEU A 160 -14.93 -7.22 -2.79
C LEU A 160 -16.42 -7.12 -2.46
N ALA A 161 -17.09 -8.26 -2.45
CA ALA A 161 -18.47 -8.37 -2.01
C ALA A 161 -18.62 -7.72 -0.63
N PRO A 162 -19.66 -6.92 -0.40
CA PRO A 162 -19.87 -6.33 0.92
C PRO A 162 -20.06 -7.45 1.94
N ASP A 163 -19.35 -7.34 3.07
CA ASP A 163 -19.51 -8.20 4.23
C ASP A 163 -20.97 -8.34 4.57
N ALA A 164 -21.39 -9.60 4.74
CA ALA A 164 -22.71 -9.96 5.17
C ALA A 164 -23.04 -9.26 6.49
N GLU A 165 -24.15 -8.54 6.51
CA GLU A 165 -24.71 -7.94 7.72
C GLU A 165 -24.90 -8.99 8.83
N PRO A 166 -24.56 -8.67 10.08
CA PRO A 166 -24.89 -9.54 11.18
C PRO A 166 -26.43 -9.60 11.35
N LYS A 167 -26.98 -10.80 11.25
CA LYS A 167 -28.39 -11.06 11.50
C LYS A 167 -28.78 -10.59 12.90
N PRO A 168 -29.96 -9.94 13.07
CA PRO A 168 -30.44 -9.50 14.36
C PRO A 168 -30.66 -10.69 15.26
N LYS A 169 -30.22 -10.56 16.51
CA LYS A 169 -30.46 -11.52 17.59
C LYS A 169 -31.96 -11.69 17.79
N ALA A 170 -32.40 -12.93 17.79
CA ALA A 170 -33.76 -13.33 18.13
C ALA A 170 -34.15 -12.84 19.52
N LYS A 171 -35.36 -12.30 19.64
CA LYS A 171 -36.03 -11.98 20.92
C LYS A 171 -36.28 -13.26 21.69
N PRO A 172 -36.24 -13.23 23.03
CA PRO A 172 -36.58 -14.38 23.85
C PRO A 172 -38.08 -14.71 23.75
N GLU A 173 -38.35 -16.00 23.62
CA GLU A 173 -39.69 -16.56 23.69
C GLU A 173 -40.29 -16.40 25.08
N PRO A 174 -41.61 -16.15 25.20
CA PRO A 174 -42.31 -16.16 26.48
C PRO A 174 -42.60 -17.60 26.98
N GLU A 175 -42.52 -17.75 28.30
CA GLU A 175 -42.74 -18.99 29.04
C GLU A 175 -44.12 -19.60 28.82
N PRO A 176 -44.26 -20.94 28.90
CA PRO A 176 -45.52 -21.63 28.64
C PRO A 176 -46.46 -21.61 29.85
N LYS A 177 -47.74 -21.29 29.62
CA LYS A 177 -48.85 -21.49 30.58
C LYS A 177 -49.31 -22.95 30.57
N PRO A 178 -49.87 -23.44 31.69
CA PRO A 178 -50.02 -24.85 31.97
C PRO A 178 -51.13 -25.55 31.18
N GLU A 179 -50.93 -26.84 30.99
CA GLU A 179 -51.71 -27.81 30.25
C GLU A 179 -53.14 -27.99 30.70
N LYS A 180 -54.02 -28.05 29.70
CA LYS A 180 -55.28 -28.80 29.84
C LYS A 180 -55.16 -30.16 29.14
N ARG A 181 -55.33 -31.22 29.89
CA ARG A 181 -55.38 -32.61 29.43
C ARG A 181 -56.46 -32.82 28.35
N ALA A 182 -56.02 -33.28 27.18
CA ALA A 182 -56.92 -33.82 26.15
C ALA A 182 -56.47 -35.23 25.74
N LYS A 183 -57.45 -36.05 25.46
CA LYS A 183 -57.51 -37.50 25.21
C LYS A 183 -56.51 -37.96 24.10
N PRO A 184 -56.14 -39.25 24.06
CA PRO A 184 -55.15 -39.78 23.13
C PRO A 184 -55.70 -39.88 21.71
N GLU A 185 -55.17 -39.08 20.81
CA GLU A 185 -55.32 -39.26 19.37
C GLU A 185 -54.11 -40.04 18.78
N ARG A 186 -54.45 -40.97 17.89
CA ARG A 186 -53.57 -41.85 17.15
C ARG A 186 -52.45 -41.07 16.35
N PRO A 187 -51.32 -41.69 16.03
CA PRO A 187 -50.12 -41.00 15.62
C PRO A 187 -50.26 -40.40 14.21
N LYS A 188 -50.24 -39.07 14.13
CA LYS A 188 -49.99 -38.31 12.90
C LYS A 188 -48.49 -38.18 12.65
N VAL A 189 -47.79 -39.30 12.32
CA VAL A 189 -46.32 -39.34 12.16
C VAL A 189 -45.85 -38.87 10.79
N THR A 190 -46.72 -38.51 9.82
CA THR A 190 -46.33 -38.39 8.42
C THR A 190 -46.01 -37.00 7.88
N ARG A 191 -46.50 -35.91 8.49
CA ARG A 191 -46.23 -34.55 7.97
C ARG A 191 -44.96 -33.89 8.52
N THR A 192 -44.64 -34.12 9.78
CA THR A 192 -43.47 -33.53 10.44
C THR A 192 -42.15 -34.24 10.05
N SER A 193 -42.18 -35.56 9.80
CA SER A 193 -41.03 -36.33 9.36
C SER A 193 -40.61 -35.97 7.93
N ALA A 194 -41.58 -35.83 7.01
CA ALA A 194 -41.31 -35.43 5.62
C ALA A 194 -40.78 -33.98 5.53
N ALA A 195 -41.28 -33.06 6.36
CA ALA A 195 -40.76 -31.68 6.40
C ALA A 195 -39.33 -31.63 6.97
N ARG A 196 -39.03 -32.43 7.99
CA ARG A 196 -37.65 -32.55 8.54
C ARG A 196 -36.70 -33.19 7.53
N ALA A 197 -37.13 -34.23 6.80
CA ALA A 197 -36.32 -34.83 5.76
C ALA A 197 -36.00 -33.87 4.63
N LYS A 198 -36.97 -33.11 4.11
CA LYS A 198 -36.73 -32.05 3.11
C LYS A 198 -35.77 -30.95 3.59
N ARG A 199 -35.90 -30.56 4.87
CA ARG A 199 -34.98 -29.57 5.47
C ARG A 199 -33.58 -30.14 5.58
N ALA A 200 -33.40 -31.39 5.97
CA ALA A 200 -32.09 -32.05 6.04
C ALA A 200 -31.45 -32.17 4.66
N GLU A 201 -32.21 -32.55 3.63
CA GLU A 201 -31.75 -32.61 2.25
C GLU A 201 -31.31 -31.24 1.70
N THR A 202 -32.08 -30.17 1.99
CA THR A 202 -31.74 -28.80 1.61
C THR A 202 -30.45 -28.34 2.30
N LEU A 203 -30.27 -28.67 3.57
CA LEU A 203 -29.05 -28.32 4.32
C LEU A 203 -27.86 -29.13 3.83
N ALA A 204 -28.03 -30.42 3.52
CA ALA A 204 -26.97 -31.25 2.94
C ALA A 204 -26.50 -30.72 1.56
N ARG A 205 -27.46 -30.28 0.72
CA ARG A 205 -27.09 -29.65 -0.58
C ARG A 205 -26.34 -28.36 -0.38
N LYS A 206 -26.77 -27.49 0.55
CA LYS A 206 -26.05 -26.25 0.87
C LYS A 206 -24.66 -26.51 1.44
N ALA A 207 -24.50 -27.54 2.26
CA ALA A 207 -23.20 -27.96 2.78
C ALA A 207 -22.27 -28.41 1.64
N ALA A 208 -22.77 -29.26 0.73
CA ALA A 208 -22.01 -29.72 -0.42
C ALA A 208 -21.64 -28.56 -1.40
N GLU A 209 -22.54 -27.59 -1.59
CA GLU A 209 -22.23 -26.38 -2.36
C GLU A 209 -21.15 -25.52 -1.68
N ALA A 210 -21.21 -25.35 -0.36
CA ALA A 210 -20.21 -24.61 0.42
C ALA A 210 -18.85 -25.32 0.41
N GLU A 211 -18.82 -26.65 0.53
CA GLU A 211 -17.59 -27.45 0.44
C GLU A 211 -16.91 -27.32 -0.92
N ARG A 212 -17.69 -27.37 -2.02
CA ARG A 212 -17.16 -27.14 -3.37
C ARG A 212 -16.61 -25.71 -3.51
N ALA A 213 -17.32 -24.70 -3.05
CA ALA A 213 -16.86 -23.32 -3.08
C ALA A 213 -15.60 -23.12 -2.22
N LEU A 214 -15.47 -23.84 -1.12
CA LEU A 214 -14.25 -23.83 -0.29
C LEU A 214 -13.08 -24.46 -1.05
N ALA A 215 -13.27 -25.62 -1.67
CA ALA A 215 -12.25 -26.30 -2.45
C ALA A 215 -11.73 -25.42 -3.60
N ASP A 216 -12.65 -24.81 -4.37
CA ASP A 216 -12.30 -23.88 -5.45
C ASP A 216 -11.50 -22.67 -4.95
N ARG A 217 -11.88 -22.12 -3.80
CA ARG A 217 -11.17 -20.97 -3.20
C ARG A 217 -9.79 -21.36 -2.67
N THR A 218 -9.66 -22.55 -2.10
CA THR A 218 -8.39 -23.09 -1.62
C THR A 218 -7.42 -23.29 -2.79
N GLU A 219 -7.88 -23.90 -3.88
CA GLU A 219 -7.07 -24.10 -5.10
C GLU A 219 -6.58 -22.77 -5.69
N ARG A 220 -7.48 -21.77 -5.78
CA ARG A 220 -7.10 -20.42 -6.24
C ARG A 220 -6.11 -19.72 -5.29
N ALA A 221 -6.27 -19.88 -4.00
CA ALA A 221 -5.35 -19.32 -3.01
C ALA A 221 -3.96 -19.96 -3.13
N ASP A 222 -3.89 -21.29 -3.29
CA ASP A 222 -2.64 -22.01 -3.47
C ASP A 222 -1.96 -21.66 -4.82
N ALA A 223 -2.74 -21.48 -5.88
CA ALA A 223 -2.21 -21.03 -7.17
C ALA A 223 -1.65 -19.59 -7.08
N ALA A 224 -2.37 -18.68 -6.42
CA ALA A 224 -1.91 -17.32 -6.21
C ALA A 224 -0.65 -17.24 -5.33
N LYS A 225 -0.56 -18.10 -4.30
CA LYS A 225 0.64 -18.21 -3.46
C LYS A 225 1.85 -18.66 -4.27
N ARG A 226 1.72 -19.71 -5.08
CA ARG A 226 2.80 -20.18 -5.96
C ARG A 226 3.24 -19.10 -6.94
N ALA A 227 2.30 -18.40 -7.58
CA ALA A 227 2.62 -17.30 -8.48
C ALA A 227 3.36 -16.15 -7.78
N ALA A 228 3.02 -15.85 -6.53
CA ALA A 228 3.72 -14.84 -5.73
C ALA A 228 5.14 -15.28 -5.34
N GLU A 229 5.33 -16.56 -5.01
CA GLU A 229 6.64 -17.15 -4.73
C GLU A 229 7.55 -17.12 -5.98
N ASP A 230 7.01 -17.50 -7.15
CA ASP A 230 7.73 -17.46 -8.43
C ASP A 230 8.12 -16.02 -8.81
N ALA A 231 7.19 -15.08 -8.67
CA ALA A 231 7.47 -13.65 -8.92
C ALA A 231 8.54 -13.10 -7.96
N SER A 232 8.53 -13.51 -6.69
CA SER A 232 9.53 -13.11 -5.71
C SER A 232 10.91 -13.67 -6.04
N ALA A 233 10.98 -14.91 -6.52
CA ALA A 233 12.23 -15.53 -6.98
C ALA A 233 12.79 -14.81 -8.22
N GLU A 234 11.91 -14.41 -9.17
CA GLU A 234 12.29 -13.63 -10.34
C GLU A 234 12.86 -12.26 -9.96
N VAL A 235 12.19 -11.54 -9.05
CA VAL A 235 12.69 -10.28 -8.51
C VAL A 235 14.07 -10.44 -7.87
N GLY A 236 14.30 -11.54 -7.15
CA GLY A 236 15.62 -11.86 -6.58
C GLY A 236 16.69 -12.03 -7.66
N ARG A 237 16.40 -12.78 -8.74
CA ARG A 237 17.32 -12.95 -9.87
C ARG A 237 17.65 -11.63 -10.56
N LEU A 238 16.62 -10.85 -10.91
CA LEU A 238 16.80 -9.56 -11.57
C LEU A 238 17.60 -8.54 -10.73
N ARG A 239 17.43 -8.55 -9.40
CA ARG A 239 18.25 -7.72 -8.49
C ARG A 239 19.71 -8.12 -8.55
N HIS A 240 20.01 -9.41 -8.51
CA HIS A 240 21.40 -9.90 -8.61
C HIS A 240 22.03 -9.58 -9.98
N GLU A 241 21.27 -9.70 -11.07
CA GLU A 241 21.72 -9.30 -12.40
C GLU A 241 21.98 -7.79 -12.48
N LEU A 242 21.13 -6.95 -11.90
CA LEU A 242 21.29 -5.51 -11.81
C LEU A 242 22.57 -5.13 -11.03
N GLU A 243 22.83 -5.79 -9.89
CA GLU A 243 24.03 -5.56 -9.09
C GLU A 243 25.30 -5.89 -9.90
N ARG A 244 25.32 -7.03 -10.62
CA ARG A 244 26.42 -7.39 -11.50
C ARG A 244 26.64 -6.39 -12.63
N ALA A 245 25.58 -6.03 -13.35
CA ALA A 245 25.65 -5.05 -14.43
C ALA A 245 26.13 -3.68 -13.95
N THR A 246 25.70 -3.25 -12.76
CA THR A 246 26.13 -2.02 -12.12
C THR A 246 27.63 -2.06 -11.78
N ALA A 247 28.11 -3.16 -11.20
CA ALA A 247 29.54 -3.33 -10.90
C ALA A 247 30.42 -3.37 -12.17
N GLU A 248 29.92 -4.02 -13.22
CA GLU A 248 30.58 -4.03 -14.53
C GLU A 248 30.68 -2.64 -15.16
N ARG A 249 29.58 -1.86 -15.15
CA ARG A 249 29.55 -0.47 -15.58
C ARG A 249 30.56 0.38 -14.83
N ASP A 250 30.60 0.28 -13.52
CA ASP A 250 31.50 1.09 -12.68
C ASP A 250 32.98 0.70 -12.91
N SER A 251 33.26 -0.57 -13.16
CA SER A 251 34.60 -1.03 -13.51
C SER A 251 35.01 -0.54 -14.88
N ALA A 252 34.11 -0.51 -15.86
CA ALA A 252 34.34 0.02 -17.20
C ALA A 252 34.57 1.53 -17.15
N ALA A 253 33.78 2.28 -16.38
CA ALA A 253 33.96 3.73 -16.19
C ALA A 253 35.34 4.05 -15.61
N ARG A 254 35.77 3.33 -14.56
CA ARG A 254 37.13 3.51 -14.00
C ARG A 254 38.24 3.14 -14.97
N ARG A 255 38.03 2.18 -15.88
CA ARG A 255 39.01 1.85 -16.93
C ARG A 255 39.08 2.96 -17.98
N ALA A 256 37.95 3.50 -18.42
CA ALA A 256 37.88 4.60 -19.37
C ALA A 256 38.57 5.85 -18.81
N GLU A 257 38.33 6.23 -17.57
CA GLU A 257 38.98 7.37 -16.92
C GLU A 257 40.53 7.23 -16.86
N ARG A 258 40.99 6.02 -16.47
CA ARG A 258 42.46 5.75 -16.48
C ARG A 258 43.07 5.82 -17.86
N ALA A 259 42.35 5.32 -18.88
CA ALA A 259 42.82 5.40 -20.26
C ALA A 259 42.89 6.86 -20.77
N GLU A 260 41.89 7.68 -20.41
CA GLU A 260 41.92 9.11 -20.75
C GLU A 260 43.06 9.87 -20.06
N GLN A 261 43.33 9.61 -18.79
CA GLN A 261 44.47 10.18 -18.07
C GLN A 261 45.80 9.75 -18.69
N ALA A 262 45.93 8.47 -19.07
CA ALA A 262 47.13 7.99 -19.77
C ALA A 262 47.32 8.66 -21.13
N ARG A 263 46.23 8.84 -21.89
CA ARG A 263 46.25 9.57 -23.17
C ARG A 263 46.70 11.01 -22.98
N ALA A 264 46.14 11.73 -22.01
CA ALA A 264 46.48 13.12 -21.71
C ALA A 264 48.00 13.28 -21.38
N ARG A 265 48.55 12.37 -20.55
CA ARG A 265 49.99 12.37 -20.22
C ARG A 265 50.86 12.09 -21.46
N ALA A 266 50.43 11.13 -22.31
CA ALA A 266 51.16 10.82 -23.54
C ALA A 266 51.15 12.02 -24.53
N GLU A 267 50.00 12.71 -24.63
CA GLU A 267 49.90 13.93 -25.47
C GLU A 267 50.78 15.08 -24.95
N GLU A 268 50.89 15.25 -23.63
CA GLU A 268 51.79 16.23 -23.01
C GLU A 268 53.26 15.89 -23.30
N ALA A 269 53.67 14.65 -23.03
CA ALA A 269 55.01 14.18 -23.33
C ALA A 269 55.38 14.31 -24.83
N ALA A 270 54.44 14.03 -25.72
CA ALA A 270 54.66 14.21 -27.16
C ALA A 270 54.80 15.68 -27.55
N ARG A 271 54.08 16.61 -26.91
CA ARG A 271 54.25 18.06 -27.11
C ARG A 271 55.61 18.53 -26.64
N ASP A 272 56.05 18.10 -25.46
CA ASP A 272 57.38 18.49 -24.92
C ASP A 272 58.50 17.92 -25.76
N ALA A 273 58.41 16.65 -26.18
CA ALA A 273 59.42 16.08 -27.11
C ALA A 273 59.47 16.79 -28.43
N ARG A 274 58.35 17.20 -29.03
CA ARG A 274 58.39 18.01 -30.28
C ARG A 274 58.99 19.38 -30.06
N LYS A 275 58.74 20.05 -28.93
CA LYS A 275 59.38 21.34 -28.60
C LYS A 275 60.84 21.19 -28.42
N ALA A 276 61.38 20.21 -27.69
CA ALA A 276 62.77 19.93 -27.49
C ALA A 276 63.45 19.60 -28.81
N ALA A 277 62.86 18.78 -29.66
CA ALA A 277 63.38 18.47 -30.99
C ALA A 277 63.48 19.72 -31.87
N GLY A 278 62.47 20.60 -31.83
CA GLY A 278 62.49 21.86 -32.55
C GLY A 278 63.58 22.85 -32.06
N GLU A 279 63.81 22.87 -30.74
CA GLU A 279 64.88 23.69 -30.14
C GLU A 279 66.25 23.15 -30.51
N ALA A 280 66.50 21.85 -30.45
CA ALA A 280 67.75 21.21 -30.85
C ALA A 280 68.07 21.44 -32.35
N ARG A 281 67.05 21.33 -33.22
CA ARG A 281 67.24 21.62 -34.65
C ARG A 281 67.64 23.07 -34.91
N ARG A 282 66.99 24.03 -34.27
CA ARG A 282 67.34 25.44 -34.35
C ARG A 282 68.72 25.73 -33.80
N ALA A 283 69.21 25.01 -32.80
CA ALA A 283 70.58 25.13 -32.29
C ALA A 283 71.59 24.58 -33.31
N ALA A 284 71.33 23.39 -33.86
CA ALA A 284 72.19 22.82 -34.92
C ALA A 284 72.33 23.71 -36.19
N ASP A 285 71.15 24.27 -36.62
CA ASP A 285 71.16 25.20 -37.79
C ASP A 285 71.94 26.48 -37.49
N ARG A 286 71.96 27.01 -36.26
CA ARG A 286 72.78 28.15 -35.86
C ARG A 286 74.27 27.80 -35.81
N ASP A 287 74.66 26.63 -35.40
CA ASP A 287 76.03 26.18 -35.36
C ASP A 287 76.58 25.88 -36.77
N ALA A 288 75.77 25.42 -37.69
CA ALA A 288 76.15 25.19 -39.10
C ALA A 288 76.32 26.50 -39.93
N ALA A 289 75.68 27.59 -39.42
CA ALA A 289 75.79 28.90 -40.07
C ALA A 289 77.00 29.79 -39.60
N ARG A 290 77.81 29.26 -38.69
CA ARG A 290 79.02 29.86 -38.18
C ARG A 290 80.24 29.25 -38.87
#